data_f54a1e9bce91c36962ff9f5147f024da
#
_entry.id   f54a1e9bce91c36962ff9f5147f024da
#
_cell.length_a   1.000
_cell.length_b   1.000
_cell.length_c   1.000
_cell.angle_alpha   90.00
_cell.angle_beta   90.00
_cell.angle_gamma   90.00
#
_symmetry.space_group_name_H-M   'P 1'
#
loop_
_entity.id
_entity.type
_entity.pdbx_description
1 polymer ?
#
loop_
_entity_poly.entity_id
_entity_poly.type
_entity_poly.pdbx_seq_one_letter_code
_entity_poly.pdbx_strand_id
1 'polypeptide(L)'
;MEYRLLGNTGLKVSVISFGNWLNSNNPDWQERTNLHVKKAWDLGINFFDTAEVYGFGEGEKQFGVALKALNVPREELVISTKIFWGTMWGDKKRVNQLGLNRKHIKEGVKNSLKRLQLDYVDIVFCHRYDHETPLEEIARAFTELIQEGYIHYWGTSEWTSSQIYELREVCAEKCLIKPSAEQPQYNMFVRQKFEVDYARLFDKARMGSTVWSPLAGGILTGKYNIGGIPSGARWEAFNEDFYLQGVWESYFAADKKEKLIKLLTSLESLAKELGMTQAQLAMCWVIANKDVSTAITGCSRPEQLEETVKCVELYKKITPEVIKKVDEILDNIPDQGVDFKTFLPFPPRR
;
A
#
# COMPACT_ATOMS: atom_id res chain seq x y z
N MET A 1 -16.94 6.37 7.64
CA MET A 1 -15.91 5.92 6.66
C MET A 1 -16.35 6.31 5.26
N GLU A 2 -15.42 6.67 4.39
CA GLU A 2 -15.66 6.91 2.96
C GLU A 2 -15.23 5.65 2.18
N TYR A 3 -16.00 5.30 1.14
CA TYR A 3 -15.68 4.18 0.26
C TYR A 3 -15.49 4.67 -1.16
N ARG A 4 -14.43 4.20 -1.82
CA ARG A 4 -14.07 4.54 -3.20
C ARG A 4 -14.09 3.29 -4.07
N LEU A 5 -14.34 3.46 -5.36
CA LEU A 5 -14.17 2.39 -6.33
C LEU A 5 -12.68 2.03 -6.48
N LEU A 6 -12.38 0.76 -6.59
CA LEU A 6 -11.05 0.29 -6.94
C LEU A 6 -10.85 0.46 -8.46
N GLY A 7 -10.43 1.65 -8.85
CA GLY A 7 -10.26 2.01 -10.25
C GLY A 7 -11.56 1.88 -11.07
N ASN A 8 -11.51 1.17 -12.18
CA ASN A 8 -12.66 0.91 -13.07
C ASN A 8 -13.48 -0.32 -12.70
N THR A 9 -13.29 -0.86 -11.50
CA THR A 9 -14.09 -1.98 -11.00
C THR A 9 -15.33 -1.47 -10.26
N GLY A 10 -16.31 -2.35 -10.05
CA GLY A 10 -17.45 -2.07 -9.15
C GLY A 10 -17.14 -2.27 -7.67
N LEU A 11 -15.91 -2.72 -7.32
CA LEU A 11 -15.52 -3.01 -5.94
C LEU A 11 -15.32 -1.72 -5.15
N LYS A 12 -16.02 -1.59 -4.02
CA LYS A 12 -15.89 -0.47 -3.09
C LYS A 12 -14.97 -0.84 -1.94
N VAL A 13 -13.91 -0.04 -1.76
CA VAL A 13 -12.93 -0.19 -0.70
C VAL A 13 -12.97 1.04 0.22
N SER A 14 -12.79 0.85 1.52
CA SER A 14 -12.63 1.97 2.46
C SER A 14 -11.39 2.78 2.10
N VAL A 15 -11.47 4.11 2.13
CA VAL A 15 -10.36 5.00 1.75
C VAL A 15 -9.12 4.85 2.64
N ILE A 16 -9.32 4.31 3.83
CA ILE A 16 -8.27 3.84 4.76
C ILE A 16 -8.46 2.34 4.93
N SER A 17 -7.39 1.58 4.82
CA SER A 17 -7.37 0.13 4.95
C SER A 17 -6.34 -0.32 5.97
N PHE A 18 -6.45 -1.57 6.43
CA PHE A 18 -5.59 -2.12 7.46
C PHE A 18 -4.69 -3.23 6.91
N GLY A 19 -3.37 -3.10 7.18
CA GLY A 19 -2.36 -4.09 6.82
C GLY A 19 -1.55 -4.57 8.03
N ASN A 20 -1.08 -5.82 7.99
CA ASN A 20 -0.40 -6.45 9.11
C ASN A 20 1.10 -6.74 8.90
N TRP A 21 1.75 -6.08 7.96
CA TRP A 21 3.14 -6.38 7.57
C TRP A 21 4.12 -6.61 8.74
N LEU A 22 4.07 -5.79 9.79
CA LEU A 22 5.06 -5.85 10.88
C LEU A 22 4.58 -6.57 12.13
N ASN A 23 3.42 -7.21 12.09
CA ASN A 23 2.78 -7.74 13.28
C ASN A 23 2.99 -9.26 13.47
N SER A 24 3.86 -9.90 12.67
CA SER A 24 3.79 -11.33 12.47
C SER A 24 4.84 -12.19 13.19
N ASN A 25 5.79 -11.59 13.91
CA ASN A 25 6.94 -12.34 14.44
C ASN A 25 6.94 -12.63 15.96
N ASN A 26 5.87 -12.24 16.68
CA ASN A 26 5.79 -12.42 18.12
C ASN A 26 4.58 -13.29 18.51
N PRO A 27 4.71 -14.30 19.40
CA PRO A 27 3.61 -15.16 19.84
C PRO A 27 2.40 -14.40 20.41
N ASP A 28 2.64 -13.29 21.09
CA ASP A 28 1.57 -12.44 21.66
C ASP A 28 0.78 -11.65 20.60
N TRP A 29 1.19 -11.73 19.35
CA TRP A 29 0.60 -10.93 18.26
C TRP A 29 -0.76 -11.40 17.81
N GLN A 30 -1.15 -12.63 18.10
CA GLN A 30 -2.49 -13.10 17.72
C GLN A 30 -3.58 -12.31 18.42
N GLU A 31 -3.47 -12.10 19.73
CA GLU A 31 -4.45 -11.29 20.48
C GLU A 31 -4.47 -9.84 19.98
N ARG A 32 -3.30 -9.26 19.77
CA ARG A 32 -3.18 -7.91 19.20
C ARG A 32 -3.79 -7.83 17.81
N THR A 33 -3.52 -8.81 16.95
CA THR A 33 -4.10 -8.85 15.60
C THR A 33 -5.63 -8.93 15.66
N ASN A 34 -6.19 -9.74 16.58
CA ASN A 34 -7.64 -9.80 16.81
C ASN A 34 -8.22 -8.44 17.21
N LEU A 35 -7.56 -7.76 18.16
CA LEU A 35 -7.98 -6.43 18.61
C LEU A 35 -7.89 -5.38 17.48
N HIS A 36 -6.81 -5.39 16.69
CA HIS A 36 -6.63 -4.45 15.60
C HIS A 36 -7.63 -4.68 14.47
N VAL A 37 -7.85 -5.93 14.06
CA VAL A 37 -8.80 -6.28 13.00
C VAL A 37 -10.22 -5.94 13.43
N LYS A 38 -10.60 -6.29 14.68
CA LYS A 38 -11.90 -5.89 15.23
C LYS A 38 -12.07 -4.38 15.25
N LYS A 39 -11.06 -3.65 15.75
CA LYS A 39 -11.11 -2.19 15.79
C LYS A 39 -11.20 -1.56 14.40
N ALA A 40 -10.46 -2.08 13.44
CA ALA A 40 -10.53 -1.63 12.05
C ALA A 40 -11.95 -1.81 11.48
N TRP A 41 -12.54 -2.98 11.69
CA TRP A 41 -13.93 -3.26 11.29
C TRP A 41 -14.94 -2.32 11.96
N ASP A 42 -14.87 -2.17 13.28
CA ASP A 42 -15.76 -1.30 14.06
C ASP A 42 -15.71 0.17 13.58
N LEU A 43 -14.57 0.60 13.03
CA LEU A 43 -14.36 1.93 12.43
C LEU A 43 -14.80 2.03 10.95
N GLY A 44 -15.34 0.94 10.38
CA GLY A 44 -15.85 0.87 9.01
C GLY A 44 -14.78 0.57 7.96
N ILE A 45 -13.60 0.10 8.35
CA ILE A 45 -12.60 -0.42 7.40
C ILE A 45 -13.08 -1.77 6.88
N ASN A 46 -13.25 -1.89 5.57
CA ASN A 46 -13.62 -3.15 4.93
C ASN A 46 -12.46 -3.82 4.20
N PHE A 47 -11.35 -3.11 3.94
CA PHE A 47 -10.21 -3.63 3.19
C PHE A 47 -9.05 -4.02 4.13
N PHE A 48 -8.62 -5.28 4.02
CA PHE A 48 -7.56 -5.88 4.85
C PHE A 48 -6.48 -6.47 3.96
N ASP A 49 -5.23 -6.03 4.15
CA ASP A 49 -4.08 -6.37 3.30
C ASP A 49 -3.02 -7.18 4.03
N THR A 50 -2.57 -8.27 3.40
CA THR A 50 -1.47 -9.10 3.87
C THR A 50 -0.58 -9.56 2.71
N ALA A 51 0.35 -10.48 2.95
CA ALA A 51 1.16 -11.14 1.91
C ALA A 51 1.69 -12.49 2.42
N GLU A 52 1.96 -13.43 1.50
CA GLU A 52 2.54 -14.74 1.85
C GLU A 52 3.85 -14.63 2.63
N VAL A 53 4.66 -13.61 2.32
CA VAL A 53 5.98 -13.41 2.93
C VAL A 53 5.91 -12.83 4.35
N TYR A 54 4.80 -12.19 4.75
CA TYR A 54 4.72 -11.53 6.04
C TYR A 54 4.84 -12.52 7.19
N GLY A 55 5.92 -12.38 7.98
CA GLY A 55 6.27 -13.35 9.01
C GLY A 55 6.38 -14.77 8.50
N PHE A 56 6.82 -14.95 7.24
CA PHE A 56 6.96 -16.28 6.61
C PHE A 56 5.65 -17.09 6.62
N GLY A 57 4.54 -16.42 6.38
CA GLY A 57 3.19 -16.99 6.37
C GLY A 57 2.44 -16.86 7.70
N GLU A 58 3.10 -16.49 8.80
CA GLU A 58 2.42 -16.28 10.09
C GLU A 58 1.47 -15.08 10.03
N GLY A 59 1.80 -14.03 9.24
CA GLY A 59 0.93 -12.89 9.03
C GLY A 59 -0.45 -13.28 8.48
N GLU A 60 -0.48 -14.17 7.49
CA GLU A 60 -1.75 -14.67 6.94
C GLU A 60 -2.49 -15.58 7.92
N LYS A 61 -1.79 -16.43 8.69
CA LYS A 61 -2.43 -17.28 9.71
C LYS A 61 -3.11 -16.44 10.79
N GLN A 62 -2.41 -15.45 11.32
CA GLN A 62 -2.94 -14.54 12.35
C GLN A 62 -4.14 -13.75 11.80
N PHE A 63 -4.06 -13.29 10.56
CA PHE A 63 -5.17 -12.59 9.92
C PHE A 63 -6.38 -13.52 9.75
N GLY A 64 -6.17 -14.75 9.31
CA GLY A 64 -7.25 -15.75 9.16
C GLY A 64 -8.01 -15.98 10.47
N VAL A 65 -7.27 -16.16 11.57
CA VAL A 65 -7.86 -16.30 12.92
C VAL A 65 -8.65 -15.05 13.31
N ALA A 66 -8.07 -13.86 13.09
CA ALA A 66 -8.69 -12.59 13.47
C ALA A 66 -9.95 -12.30 12.62
N LEU A 67 -9.90 -12.51 11.32
CA LEU A 67 -11.04 -12.32 10.41
C LEU A 67 -12.21 -13.28 10.77
N LYS A 68 -11.90 -14.53 11.06
CA LYS A 68 -12.91 -15.51 11.53
C LYS A 68 -13.52 -15.09 12.85
N ALA A 69 -12.74 -14.52 13.76
CA ALA A 69 -13.22 -14.04 15.06
C ALA A 69 -14.15 -12.83 14.96
N LEU A 70 -14.11 -12.06 13.85
CA LEU A 70 -15.08 -10.97 13.61
C LEU A 70 -16.53 -11.46 13.56
N ASN A 71 -16.75 -12.69 13.10
CA ASN A 71 -18.08 -13.28 12.90
C ASN A 71 -19.03 -12.38 12.07
N VAL A 72 -18.51 -11.84 10.97
CA VAL A 72 -19.26 -11.01 10.00
C VAL A 72 -19.38 -11.74 8.67
N PRO A 73 -20.38 -11.41 7.82
CA PRO A 73 -20.52 -12.00 6.50
C PRO A 73 -19.23 -11.77 5.68
N ARG A 74 -18.75 -12.84 5.01
CA ARG A 74 -17.50 -12.80 4.22
C ARG A 74 -17.57 -11.75 3.09
N GLU A 75 -18.74 -11.58 2.50
CA GLU A 75 -19.03 -10.63 1.42
C GLU A 75 -18.88 -9.15 1.82
N GLU A 76 -18.88 -8.84 3.10
CA GLU A 76 -18.65 -7.49 3.61
C GLU A 76 -17.14 -7.13 3.68
N LEU A 77 -16.27 -8.14 3.59
CA LEU A 77 -14.83 -7.99 3.72
C LEU A 77 -14.16 -8.00 2.34
N VAL A 78 -13.21 -7.10 2.14
CA VAL A 78 -12.29 -7.10 1.00
C VAL A 78 -10.91 -7.51 1.51
N ILE A 79 -10.44 -8.68 1.10
CA ILE A 79 -9.18 -9.27 1.56
C ILE A 79 -8.20 -9.32 0.41
N SER A 80 -6.99 -8.80 0.62
CA SER A 80 -5.90 -8.93 -0.34
C SER A 80 -4.70 -9.69 0.23
N THR A 81 -4.02 -10.43 -0.64
CA THR A 81 -2.70 -11.00 -0.37
C THR A 81 -1.78 -10.84 -1.57
N LYS A 82 -0.54 -11.26 -1.45
CA LYS A 82 0.50 -11.03 -2.48
C LYS A 82 1.38 -12.26 -2.66
N ILE A 83 1.78 -12.55 -3.89
CA ILE A 83 2.62 -13.68 -4.28
C ILE A 83 3.89 -13.16 -4.96
N PHE A 84 5.05 -13.61 -4.54
CA PHE A 84 6.37 -13.45 -5.17
C PHE A 84 7.51 -14.05 -4.33
N TRP A 85 7.59 -13.68 -3.04
CA TRP A 85 8.75 -13.96 -2.18
C TRP A 85 8.74 -15.36 -1.57
N GLY A 86 7.59 -16.04 -1.59
CA GLY A 86 7.37 -17.29 -0.86
C GLY A 86 7.36 -17.08 0.66
N THR A 87 7.40 -18.21 1.38
CA THR A 87 7.36 -18.23 2.86
C THR A 87 8.65 -18.73 3.48
N MET A 88 9.74 -18.86 2.72
CA MET A 88 11.04 -19.40 3.20
C MET A 88 12.20 -18.54 2.71
N TRP A 89 13.23 -18.37 3.55
CA TRP A 89 14.44 -17.60 3.25
C TRP A 89 15.71 -18.43 3.46
N GLY A 90 16.81 -17.97 2.87
CA GLY A 90 18.13 -18.62 2.97
C GLY A 90 18.15 -20.01 2.35
N ASP A 91 18.87 -20.93 2.95
CA ASP A 91 19.08 -22.30 2.46
C ASP A 91 17.81 -23.15 2.37
N LYS A 92 16.71 -22.71 3.01
CA LYS A 92 15.39 -23.37 2.93
C LYS A 92 14.60 -22.97 1.70
N LYS A 93 15.07 -21.98 0.94
CA LYS A 93 14.42 -21.44 -0.24
C LYS A 93 14.33 -22.47 -1.35
N ARG A 94 13.15 -22.69 -1.89
CA ARG A 94 12.93 -23.64 -2.98
C ARG A 94 12.66 -22.87 -4.27
N VAL A 95 13.39 -23.22 -5.33
CA VAL A 95 13.42 -22.48 -6.60
C VAL A 95 12.03 -22.20 -7.22
N ASN A 96 11.09 -23.13 -7.11
CA ASN A 96 9.74 -22.97 -7.65
C ASN A 96 8.71 -22.38 -6.66
N GLN A 97 9.14 -21.91 -5.50
CA GLN A 97 8.30 -21.21 -4.52
C GLN A 97 8.62 -19.70 -4.47
N LEU A 98 9.15 -19.18 -5.55
CA LEU A 98 9.57 -17.79 -5.72
C LEU A 98 9.14 -17.31 -7.11
N GLY A 99 9.07 -15.97 -7.25
CA GLY A 99 8.72 -15.33 -8.50
C GLY A 99 7.24 -15.50 -8.85
N LEU A 100 6.94 -15.31 -10.12
CA LEU A 100 5.56 -15.31 -10.64
C LEU A 100 5.34 -16.44 -11.67
N ASN A 101 6.13 -17.51 -11.60
CA ASN A 101 5.85 -18.67 -12.43
C ASN A 101 4.45 -19.24 -12.10
N ARG A 102 3.77 -19.80 -13.09
CA ARG A 102 2.41 -20.33 -12.98
C ARG A 102 2.23 -21.27 -11.79
N LYS A 103 3.23 -22.15 -11.52
CA LYS A 103 3.16 -23.09 -10.42
C LYS A 103 3.10 -22.36 -9.08
N HIS A 104 4.01 -21.40 -8.87
CA HIS A 104 4.02 -20.61 -7.62
C HIS A 104 2.77 -19.77 -7.47
N ILE A 105 2.30 -19.08 -8.51
CA ILE A 105 1.05 -18.31 -8.44
C ILE A 105 -0.10 -19.20 -7.98
N LYS A 106 -0.33 -20.34 -8.63
CA LYS A 106 -1.48 -21.20 -8.31
C LYS A 106 -1.37 -21.90 -6.95
N GLU A 107 -0.21 -22.44 -6.62
CA GLU A 107 0.01 -23.10 -5.34
C GLU A 107 0.15 -22.10 -4.20
N GLY A 108 0.81 -20.96 -4.43
CA GLY A 108 0.96 -19.86 -3.48
C GLY A 108 -0.40 -19.33 -3.04
N VAL A 109 -1.29 -19.01 -3.99
CA VAL A 109 -2.67 -18.56 -3.66
C VAL A 109 -3.42 -19.63 -2.86
N LYS A 110 -3.40 -20.89 -3.27
CA LYS A 110 -4.07 -21.97 -2.52
C LYS A 110 -3.48 -22.15 -1.11
N ASN A 111 -2.19 -21.97 -0.95
CA ASN A 111 -1.54 -22.02 0.37
C ASN A 111 -1.87 -20.79 1.22
N SER A 112 -1.96 -19.59 0.61
CA SER A 112 -2.43 -18.37 1.29
C SER A 112 -3.87 -18.53 1.79
N LEU A 113 -4.78 -19.09 0.97
CA LEU A 113 -6.15 -19.40 1.37
C LEU A 113 -6.22 -20.34 2.58
N LYS A 114 -5.36 -21.38 2.60
CA LYS A 114 -5.28 -22.28 3.77
C LYS A 114 -4.80 -21.56 5.03
N ARG A 115 -3.80 -20.67 4.92
CA ARG A 115 -3.30 -19.88 6.06
C ARG A 115 -4.35 -18.88 6.53
N LEU A 116 -5.03 -18.21 5.61
CA LEU A 116 -6.12 -17.27 5.88
C LEU A 116 -7.42 -17.96 6.34
N GLN A 117 -7.55 -19.28 6.21
CA GLN A 117 -8.77 -20.03 6.50
C GLN A 117 -9.99 -19.53 5.69
N LEU A 118 -9.76 -19.19 4.42
CA LEU A 118 -10.75 -18.66 3.49
C LEU A 118 -10.84 -19.54 2.25
N ASP A 119 -12.02 -19.54 1.62
CA ASP A 119 -12.25 -20.24 0.33
C ASP A 119 -11.77 -19.39 -0.85
N TYR A 120 -11.81 -18.06 -0.72
CA TYR A 120 -11.33 -17.09 -1.70
C TYR A 120 -10.80 -15.82 -1.03
N VAL A 121 -9.96 -15.08 -1.76
CA VAL A 121 -9.62 -13.68 -1.46
C VAL A 121 -10.09 -12.78 -2.58
N ASP A 122 -10.30 -11.50 -2.27
CA ASP A 122 -10.86 -10.56 -3.25
C ASP A 122 -9.80 -10.13 -4.26
N ILE A 123 -8.57 -9.87 -3.79
CA ILE A 123 -7.50 -9.38 -4.65
C ILE A 123 -6.20 -10.12 -4.35
N VAL A 124 -5.46 -10.51 -5.39
CA VAL A 124 -4.07 -10.96 -5.27
C VAL A 124 -3.15 -10.06 -6.08
N PHE A 125 -2.09 -9.59 -5.44
CA PHE A 125 -1.08 -8.77 -6.10
C PHE A 125 0.17 -9.57 -6.47
N CYS A 126 0.73 -9.31 -7.65
CA CYS A 126 2.12 -9.63 -7.97
C CYS A 126 3.01 -8.72 -7.10
N HIS A 127 3.59 -9.27 -6.03
CA HIS A 127 4.28 -8.47 -5.01
C HIS A 127 5.47 -7.69 -5.58
N ARG A 128 6.14 -8.21 -6.64
CA ARG A 128 7.18 -7.53 -7.42
C ARG A 128 7.14 -8.02 -8.87
N TYR A 129 7.83 -7.31 -9.74
CA TYR A 129 8.04 -7.73 -11.12
C TYR A 129 8.98 -8.94 -11.18
N ASP A 130 8.63 -9.94 -11.99
CA ASP A 130 9.47 -11.10 -12.23
C ASP A 130 10.13 -11.00 -13.61
N HIS A 131 11.45 -10.87 -13.61
CA HIS A 131 12.25 -10.75 -14.83
C HIS A 131 12.45 -12.08 -15.57
N GLU A 132 12.14 -13.21 -14.93
CA GLU A 132 12.36 -14.55 -15.46
C GLU A 132 11.07 -15.17 -16.02
N THR A 133 9.89 -14.67 -15.61
CA THR A 133 8.61 -15.25 -16.04
C THR A 133 7.96 -14.44 -17.15
N PRO A 134 7.56 -15.05 -18.27
CA PRO A 134 6.85 -14.37 -19.35
C PRO A 134 5.53 -13.75 -18.83
N LEU A 135 5.21 -12.53 -19.27
CA LEU A 135 3.99 -11.81 -18.86
C LEU A 135 2.70 -12.57 -19.22
N GLU A 136 2.69 -13.31 -20.34
CA GLU A 136 1.54 -14.15 -20.71
C GLU A 136 1.31 -15.27 -19.69
N GLU A 137 2.37 -15.92 -19.20
CA GLU A 137 2.25 -16.97 -18.18
C GLU A 137 1.64 -16.43 -16.89
N ILE A 138 2.11 -15.25 -16.44
CA ILE A 138 1.58 -14.55 -15.25
C ILE A 138 0.09 -14.24 -15.45
N ALA A 139 -0.26 -13.55 -16.53
CA ALA A 139 -1.63 -13.11 -16.81
C ALA A 139 -2.60 -14.30 -16.95
N ARG A 140 -2.14 -15.39 -17.58
CA ARG A 140 -2.93 -16.61 -17.75
C ARG A 140 -3.19 -17.30 -16.41
N ALA A 141 -2.18 -17.39 -15.55
CA ALA A 141 -2.33 -17.98 -14.22
C ALA A 141 -3.34 -17.22 -13.35
N PHE A 142 -3.32 -15.88 -13.38
CA PHE A 142 -4.31 -15.08 -12.65
C PHE A 142 -5.70 -15.14 -13.28
N THR A 143 -5.80 -15.15 -14.61
CA THR A 143 -7.09 -15.34 -15.30
C THR A 143 -7.76 -16.66 -14.91
N GLU A 144 -6.98 -17.74 -14.85
CA GLU A 144 -7.51 -19.05 -14.40
C GLU A 144 -7.93 -19.05 -12.94
N LEU A 145 -7.17 -18.43 -12.04
CA LEU A 145 -7.55 -18.33 -10.62
C LEU A 145 -8.87 -17.57 -10.42
N ILE A 146 -9.14 -16.55 -11.26
CA ILE A 146 -10.44 -15.86 -11.26
C ILE A 146 -11.55 -16.80 -11.77
N GLN A 147 -11.31 -17.52 -12.87
CA GLN A 147 -12.28 -18.45 -13.45
C GLN A 147 -12.56 -19.64 -12.51
N GLU A 148 -11.56 -20.09 -11.76
CA GLU A 148 -11.68 -21.14 -10.74
C GLU A 148 -12.36 -20.63 -9.44
N GLY A 149 -12.58 -19.31 -9.28
CA GLY A 149 -13.26 -18.71 -8.13
C GLY A 149 -12.39 -18.54 -6.88
N TYR A 150 -11.06 -18.69 -6.97
CA TYR A 150 -10.16 -18.49 -5.83
C TYR A 150 -9.87 -17.03 -5.55
N ILE A 151 -10.01 -16.16 -6.56
CA ILE A 151 -9.83 -14.72 -6.46
C ILE A 151 -10.84 -14.00 -7.34
N HIS A 152 -11.13 -12.73 -7.06
CA HIS A 152 -12.05 -11.92 -7.89
C HIS A 152 -11.30 -10.91 -8.76
N TYR A 153 -10.23 -10.34 -8.24
CA TYR A 153 -9.38 -9.35 -8.92
C TYR A 153 -7.91 -9.69 -8.72
N TRP A 154 -7.07 -9.11 -9.55
CA TRP A 154 -5.63 -9.15 -9.37
C TRP A 154 -4.99 -7.83 -9.72
N GLY A 155 -3.77 -7.61 -9.24
CA GLY A 155 -3.03 -6.40 -9.46
C GLY A 155 -1.52 -6.62 -9.41
N THR A 156 -0.80 -5.51 -9.52
CA THR A 156 0.66 -5.45 -9.47
C THR A 156 1.10 -4.60 -8.28
N SER A 157 2.34 -4.74 -7.83
CA SER A 157 2.90 -3.93 -6.75
C SER A 157 4.32 -3.52 -7.08
N GLU A 158 4.60 -2.22 -7.06
CA GLU A 158 5.89 -1.63 -7.37
C GLU A 158 6.40 -1.88 -8.81
N TRP A 159 5.53 -2.23 -9.73
CA TRP A 159 5.88 -2.33 -11.15
C TRP A 159 6.07 -0.92 -11.74
N THR A 160 6.83 -0.81 -12.82
CA THR A 160 6.89 0.45 -13.59
C THR A 160 5.63 0.62 -14.45
N SER A 161 5.30 1.85 -14.81
CA SER A 161 4.17 2.09 -15.72
C SER A 161 4.33 1.39 -17.06
N SER A 162 5.55 1.30 -17.59
CA SER A 162 5.84 0.57 -18.83
C SER A 162 5.58 -0.93 -18.71
N GLN A 163 6.03 -1.56 -17.61
CA GLN A 163 5.76 -2.98 -17.33
C GLN A 163 4.26 -3.27 -17.22
N ILE A 164 3.50 -2.37 -16.56
CA ILE A 164 2.06 -2.51 -16.42
C ILE A 164 1.36 -2.35 -17.80
N TYR A 165 1.78 -1.40 -18.62
CA TYR A 165 1.21 -1.24 -19.97
C TYR A 165 1.51 -2.45 -20.85
N GLU A 166 2.75 -2.95 -20.88
CA GLU A 166 3.13 -4.17 -21.61
C GLU A 166 2.28 -5.37 -21.16
N LEU A 167 2.12 -5.58 -19.86
CA LEU A 167 1.24 -6.62 -19.33
C LEU A 167 -0.20 -6.47 -19.81
N ARG A 168 -0.73 -5.25 -19.82
CA ARG A 168 -2.11 -4.98 -20.25
C ARG A 168 -2.29 -5.18 -21.76
N GLU A 169 -1.26 -4.94 -22.57
CA GLU A 169 -1.25 -5.23 -24.00
C GLU A 169 -1.26 -6.74 -24.23
N VAL A 170 -0.41 -7.50 -23.53
CA VAL A 170 -0.43 -8.97 -23.57
C VAL A 170 -1.80 -9.51 -23.17
N CYS A 171 -2.41 -8.99 -22.09
CA CYS A 171 -3.75 -9.38 -21.69
C CYS A 171 -4.79 -9.10 -22.80
N ALA A 172 -4.70 -7.96 -23.49
CA ALA A 172 -5.64 -7.62 -24.56
C ALA A 172 -5.46 -8.54 -25.76
N GLU A 173 -4.22 -8.77 -26.19
CA GLU A 173 -3.90 -9.64 -27.32
C GLU A 173 -4.35 -11.09 -27.09
N LYS A 174 -4.15 -11.61 -25.90
CA LYS A 174 -4.45 -13.01 -25.53
C LYS A 174 -5.84 -13.21 -24.92
N CYS A 175 -6.70 -12.20 -24.91
CA CYS A 175 -8.04 -12.24 -24.31
C CYS A 175 -8.00 -12.68 -22.81
N LEU A 176 -7.02 -12.20 -22.06
CA LEU A 176 -6.84 -12.46 -20.62
C LEU A 176 -7.38 -11.31 -19.78
N ILE A 177 -7.70 -11.60 -18.53
CA ILE A 177 -8.19 -10.58 -17.58
C ILE A 177 -7.04 -9.66 -17.19
N LYS A 178 -7.23 -8.35 -17.39
CA LYS A 178 -6.22 -7.32 -17.08
C LYS A 178 -6.13 -7.08 -15.57
N PRO A 179 -4.94 -6.68 -15.05
CA PRO A 179 -4.83 -6.23 -13.67
C PRO A 179 -5.71 -5.00 -13.42
N SER A 180 -6.36 -4.99 -12.24
CA SER A 180 -7.33 -3.95 -11.84
C SER A 180 -6.72 -2.84 -11.01
N ALA A 181 -5.62 -3.12 -10.30
CA ALA A 181 -5.00 -2.19 -9.37
C ALA A 181 -3.48 -2.32 -9.34
N GLU A 182 -2.84 -1.23 -8.91
CA GLU A 182 -1.42 -1.20 -8.54
C GLU A 182 -1.30 -0.89 -7.05
N GLN A 183 -0.34 -1.52 -6.36
CA GLN A 183 -0.01 -1.24 -4.97
C GLN A 183 1.38 -0.58 -4.85
N PRO A 184 1.50 0.75 -4.99
CA PRO A 184 2.75 1.46 -4.88
C PRO A 184 2.96 2.06 -3.49
N GLN A 185 4.23 2.39 -3.15
CA GLN A 185 4.52 3.32 -2.07
C GLN A 185 4.06 4.72 -2.43
N TYR A 186 3.33 5.39 -1.52
CA TYR A 186 2.96 6.78 -1.69
C TYR A 186 2.85 7.50 -0.34
N ASN A 187 3.59 8.55 -0.18
CA ASN A 187 3.58 9.44 0.97
C ASN A 187 4.26 10.77 0.61
N MET A 188 4.31 11.71 1.52
CA MET A 188 4.89 13.05 1.32
C MET A 188 6.35 13.03 0.84
N PHE A 189 7.11 11.93 1.06
CA PHE A 189 8.52 11.82 0.62
C PHE A 189 8.67 11.04 -0.69
N VAL A 190 7.75 10.12 -0.98
CA VAL A 190 7.79 9.25 -2.17
C VAL A 190 6.61 9.58 -3.06
N ARG A 191 6.83 10.41 -4.08
CA ARG A 191 5.79 11.04 -4.90
C ARG A 191 5.91 10.75 -6.39
N GLN A 192 7.14 10.75 -6.93
CA GLN A 192 7.41 10.72 -8.37
C GLN A 192 6.63 9.63 -9.09
N LYS A 193 6.74 8.40 -8.62
CA LYS A 193 6.11 7.24 -9.24
C LYS A 193 4.59 7.37 -9.31
N PHE A 194 3.97 7.78 -8.20
CA PHE A 194 2.52 7.87 -8.11
C PHE A 194 1.94 9.06 -8.88
N GLU A 195 2.53 10.24 -8.71
CA GLU A 195 1.98 11.49 -9.26
C GLU A 195 2.35 11.73 -10.73
N VAL A 196 3.48 11.17 -11.19
CA VAL A 196 3.98 11.39 -12.57
C VAL A 196 3.98 10.11 -13.38
N ASP A 197 4.71 9.08 -12.93
CA ASP A 197 4.90 7.88 -13.75
C ASP A 197 3.58 7.11 -13.97
N TYR A 198 2.68 7.14 -12.98
CA TYR A 198 1.37 6.46 -13.02
C TYR A 198 0.21 7.35 -13.45
N ALA A 199 0.41 8.64 -13.66
CA ALA A 199 -0.67 9.57 -14.03
C ALA A 199 -1.55 9.05 -15.18
N ARG A 200 -0.92 8.47 -16.22
CA ARG A 200 -1.66 7.88 -17.35
C ARG A 200 -2.35 6.56 -17.01
N LEU A 201 -1.82 5.77 -16.06
CA LEU A 201 -2.48 4.55 -15.60
C LEU A 201 -3.80 4.88 -14.91
N PHE A 202 -3.83 5.95 -14.12
CA PHE A 202 -5.05 6.40 -13.45
C PHE A 202 -6.02 7.09 -14.42
N ASP A 203 -5.54 8.02 -15.25
CA ASP A 203 -6.39 8.78 -16.18
C ASP A 203 -6.92 7.89 -17.33
N LYS A 204 -6.07 7.14 -18.02
CA LYS A 204 -6.44 6.40 -19.24
C LYS A 204 -6.84 4.96 -18.99
N ALA A 205 -6.05 4.24 -18.19
CA ALA A 205 -6.34 2.84 -17.88
C ALA A 205 -7.31 2.68 -16.70
N ARG A 206 -7.57 3.76 -15.96
CA ARG A 206 -8.44 3.82 -14.79
C ARG A 206 -8.14 2.70 -13.78
N MET A 207 -6.87 2.40 -13.60
CA MET A 207 -6.46 1.42 -12.60
C MET A 207 -6.71 1.96 -11.19
N GLY A 208 -7.11 1.08 -10.28
CA GLY A 208 -7.17 1.40 -8.86
C GLY A 208 -5.78 1.47 -8.24
N SER A 209 -5.69 2.10 -7.08
CA SER A 209 -4.47 2.13 -6.28
C SER A 209 -4.72 1.75 -4.83
N THR A 210 -3.84 0.93 -4.26
CA THR A 210 -3.85 0.58 -2.84
C THR A 210 -2.50 0.95 -2.26
N VAL A 211 -2.35 2.22 -1.83
CA VAL A 211 -1.02 2.75 -1.50
C VAL A 211 -0.53 2.28 -0.14
N TRP A 212 0.75 1.88 -0.06
CA TRP A 212 1.37 1.45 1.18
C TRP A 212 2.33 2.49 1.77
N SER A 213 2.58 2.38 3.06
CA SER A 213 3.45 3.29 3.83
C SER A 213 3.07 4.78 3.74
N PRO A 214 1.79 5.16 3.92
CA PRO A 214 1.33 6.55 3.84
C PRO A 214 2.02 7.47 4.86
N LEU A 215 2.51 6.90 5.97
CA LEU A 215 3.22 7.61 7.04
C LEU A 215 4.75 7.41 7.01
N ALA A 216 5.32 6.95 5.88
CA ALA A 216 6.76 6.72 5.70
C ALA A 216 7.38 5.91 6.85
N GLY A 217 6.82 4.71 7.12
CA GLY A 217 7.28 3.87 8.24
C GLY A 217 7.07 4.47 9.64
N GLY A 218 6.29 5.54 9.74
CA GLY A 218 6.03 6.28 10.97
C GLY A 218 6.85 7.56 11.13
N ILE A 219 7.76 7.89 10.21
CA ILE A 219 8.58 9.11 10.25
C ILE A 219 7.68 10.36 10.24
N LEU A 220 6.60 10.34 9.47
CA LEU A 220 5.65 11.44 9.35
C LEU A 220 4.67 11.57 10.53
N THR A 221 4.84 10.78 11.61
CA THR A 221 3.91 10.82 12.76
C THR A 221 4.22 11.90 13.80
N GLY A 222 5.34 12.62 13.67
CA GLY A 222 5.80 13.62 14.62
C GLY A 222 6.71 13.07 15.73
N LYS A 223 6.67 11.79 16.04
CA LYS A 223 7.46 11.20 17.14
C LYS A 223 8.98 11.20 16.89
N TYR A 224 9.41 11.37 15.64
CA TYR A 224 10.82 11.41 15.26
C TYR A 224 11.36 12.83 15.06
N ASN A 225 10.57 13.88 15.32
CA ASN A 225 10.97 15.27 15.17
C ASN A 225 12.14 15.65 16.10
N ILE A 226 12.38 14.88 17.16
CA ILE A 226 13.52 15.04 18.08
C ILE A 226 14.84 14.51 17.51
N GLY A 227 14.81 13.88 16.34
CA GLY A 227 16.02 13.38 15.65
C GLY A 227 16.61 12.09 16.21
N GLY A 228 15.86 11.34 16.99
CA GLY A 228 16.22 10.04 17.54
C GLY A 228 15.08 9.03 17.47
N ILE A 229 15.37 7.78 17.84
CA ILE A 229 14.36 6.72 17.94
C ILE A 229 13.79 6.75 19.36
N PRO A 230 12.51 7.10 19.54
CA PRO A 230 11.87 7.05 20.86
C PRO A 230 11.78 5.60 21.35
N SER A 231 11.86 5.43 22.69
CA SER A 231 11.67 4.10 23.30
C SER A 231 10.27 3.53 22.97
N GLY A 232 10.23 2.23 22.65
CA GLY A 232 9.03 1.53 22.21
C GLY A 232 8.60 1.85 20.77
N ALA A 233 9.37 2.63 20.03
CA ALA A 233 9.09 2.88 18.63
C ALA A 233 9.44 1.66 17.75
N ARG A 234 8.77 1.56 16.59
CA ARG A 234 9.00 0.48 15.60
C ARG A 234 10.47 0.26 15.27
N TRP A 235 11.21 1.34 15.02
CA TRP A 235 12.62 1.28 14.64
C TRP A 235 13.54 0.75 15.75
N GLU A 236 13.15 0.85 17.01
CA GLU A 236 13.85 0.21 18.13
C GLU A 236 13.59 -1.29 18.16
N ALA A 237 12.33 -1.71 17.94
CA ALA A 237 11.93 -3.12 17.96
C ALA A 237 12.48 -3.94 16.77
N PHE A 238 12.83 -3.28 15.67
CA PHE A 238 13.33 -3.92 14.45
C PHE A 238 14.73 -3.46 14.08
N ASN A 239 15.57 -3.16 15.05
CA ASN A 239 16.94 -2.70 14.87
C ASN A 239 17.86 -3.72 14.16
N GLU A 240 17.49 -5.00 14.16
CA GLU A 240 18.22 -6.09 13.48
C GLU A 240 17.70 -6.40 12.06
N ASP A 241 16.58 -5.79 11.64
CA ASP A 241 16.04 -5.96 10.30
C ASP A 241 16.80 -5.08 9.30
N PHE A 242 17.56 -5.71 8.41
CA PHE A 242 18.44 -5.00 7.46
C PHE A 242 17.66 -4.08 6.51
N TYR A 243 16.42 -4.42 6.13
CA TYR A 243 15.60 -3.59 5.26
C TYR A 243 15.15 -2.33 6.00
N LEU A 244 14.66 -2.49 7.23
CA LEU A 244 14.24 -1.36 8.06
C LEU A 244 15.43 -0.48 8.44
N GLN A 245 16.59 -1.05 8.72
CA GLN A 245 17.84 -0.28 8.91
C GLN A 245 18.17 0.56 7.68
N GLY A 246 18.15 -0.02 6.48
CA GLY A 246 18.39 0.69 5.24
C GLY A 246 17.38 1.84 5.01
N VAL A 247 16.11 1.61 5.32
CA VAL A 247 15.09 2.68 5.26
C VAL A 247 15.39 3.78 6.28
N TRP A 248 15.72 3.45 7.52
CA TRP A 248 16.10 4.43 8.54
C TRP A 248 17.30 5.26 8.11
N GLU A 249 18.37 4.62 7.67
CA GLU A 249 19.59 5.28 7.20
C GLU A 249 19.31 6.19 6.01
N SER A 250 18.42 5.82 5.10
CA SER A 250 18.05 6.65 3.95
C SER A 250 17.47 8.01 4.36
N TYR A 251 16.79 8.07 5.50
CA TYR A 251 16.18 9.28 6.05
C TYR A 251 17.05 9.99 7.08
N PHE A 252 17.70 9.25 7.98
CA PHE A 252 18.43 9.78 9.14
C PHE A 252 19.96 9.70 9.02
N ALA A 253 20.49 9.49 7.81
CA ALA A 253 21.94 9.64 7.56
C ALA A 253 22.43 11.00 8.08
N ALA A 254 23.67 11.05 8.57
CA ALA A 254 24.22 12.21 9.29
C ALA A 254 24.11 13.50 8.48
N ASP A 255 24.32 13.44 7.16
CA ASP A 255 24.22 14.56 6.22
C ASP A 255 22.79 15.04 5.96
N LYS A 256 21.76 14.21 6.23
CA LYS A 256 20.34 14.50 5.96
C LYS A 256 19.53 14.81 7.21
N LYS A 257 19.98 14.34 8.36
CA LYS A 257 19.25 14.34 9.62
C LYS A 257 18.75 15.72 10.02
N GLU A 258 19.61 16.73 9.98
CA GLU A 258 19.25 18.10 10.39
C GLU A 258 18.18 18.70 9.46
N LYS A 259 18.37 18.54 8.14
CA LYS A 259 17.37 18.97 7.15
C LYS A 259 16.02 18.29 7.38
N LEU A 260 16.03 16.98 7.64
CA LEU A 260 14.81 16.22 7.88
C LEU A 260 14.09 16.69 9.15
N ILE A 261 14.80 16.90 10.28
CA ILE A 261 14.19 17.36 11.52
C ILE A 261 13.51 18.72 11.33
N LYS A 262 14.20 19.66 10.65
CA LYS A 262 13.64 20.98 10.33
C LYS A 262 12.35 20.86 9.50
N LEU A 263 12.35 19.99 8.49
CA LEU A 263 11.20 19.72 7.65
C LEU A 263 10.03 19.13 8.47
N LEU A 264 10.30 18.12 9.29
CA LEU A 264 9.30 17.49 10.15
C LEU A 264 8.68 18.48 11.14
N THR A 265 9.49 19.36 11.74
CA THR A 265 9.03 20.42 12.64
C THR A 265 8.15 21.44 11.92
N SER A 266 8.46 21.78 10.66
CA SER A 266 7.63 22.66 9.85
C SER A 266 6.28 21.99 9.51
N LEU A 267 6.26 20.71 9.19
CA LEU A 267 5.02 19.95 8.99
C LEU A 267 4.17 19.89 10.27
N GLU A 268 4.80 19.73 11.43
CA GLU A 268 4.10 19.75 12.72
C GLU A 268 3.42 21.11 12.97
N SER A 269 4.13 22.20 12.68
CA SER A 269 3.59 23.55 12.81
C SER A 269 2.38 23.77 11.89
N LEU A 270 2.48 23.37 10.63
CA LEU A 270 1.36 23.43 9.68
C LEU A 270 0.17 22.55 10.13
N ALA A 271 0.44 21.35 10.65
CA ALA A 271 -0.61 20.49 11.18
C ALA A 271 -1.36 21.17 12.34
N LYS A 272 -0.65 21.81 13.28
CA LYS A 272 -1.23 22.58 14.38
C LYS A 272 -2.09 23.74 13.88
N GLU A 273 -1.65 24.50 12.86
CA GLU A 273 -2.46 25.57 12.23
C GLU A 273 -3.80 25.02 11.71
N LEU A 274 -3.80 23.80 11.17
CA LEU A 274 -4.99 23.15 10.61
C LEU A 274 -5.86 22.45 11.67
N GLY A 275 -5.42 22.44 12.94
CA GLY A 275 -6.10 21.76 14.05
C GLY A 275 -6.08 20.23 13.91
N MET A 276 -4.94 19.67 13.51
CA MET A 276 -4.71 18.22 13.38
C MET A 276 -3.31 17.82 13.86
N THR A 277 -3.09 16.53 14.08
CA THR A 277 -1.74 16.01 14.35
C THR A 277 -0.93 15.92 13.04
N GLN A 278 0.39 15.82 13.16
CA GLN A 278 1.26 15.63 12.00
C GLN A 278 0.94 14.31 11.26
N ALA A 279 0.64 13.25 11.99
CA ALA A 279 0.19 11.98 11.40
C ALA A 279 -1.10 12.15 10.61
N GLN A 280 -2.06 12.92 11.14
CA GLN A 280 -3.29 13.23 10.43
C GLN A 280 -3.04 14.10 9.20
N LEU A 281 -2.16 15.10 9.26
CA LEU A 281 -1.79 15.90 8.09
C LEU A 281 -1.24 15.01 6.97
N ALA A 282 -0.32 14.11 7.29
CA ALA A 282 0.29 13.21 6.32
C ALA A 282 -0.73 12.23 5.70
N MET A 283 -1.59 11.63 6.51
CA MET A 283 -2.64 10.73 6.02
C MET A 283 -3.69 11.49 5.20
N CYS A 284 -4.14 12.66 5.67
CA CYS A 284 -5.09 13.51 4.95
C CYS A 284 -4.53 13.91 3.58
N TRP A 285 -3.25 14.26 3.50
CA TRP A 285 -2.59 14.60 2.25
C TRP A 285 -2.62 13.43 1.25
N VAL A 286 -2.35 12.20 1.71
CA VAL A 286 -2.40 10.99 0.87
C VAL A 286 -3.83 10.75 0.36
N ILE A 287 -4.83 10.74 1.24
CA ILE A 287 -6.21 10.42 0.85
C ILE A 287 -6.93 11.59 0.14
N ALA A 288 -6.38 12.81 0.20
CA ALA A 288 -6.87 13.94 -0.61
C ALA A 288 -6.59 13.74 -2.11
N ASN A 289 -5.58 12.95 -2.46
CA ASN A 289 -5.34 12.59 -3.84
C ASN A 289 -6.45 11.63 -4.33
N LYS A 290 -7.20 12.08 -5.35
CA LYS A 290 -8.35 11.34 -5.92
C LYS A 290 -7.97 10.00 -6.56
N ASP A 291 -6.72 9.83 -6.96
CA ASP A 291 -6.21 8.61 -7.58
C ASP A 291 -5.84 7.55 -6.54
N VAL A 292 -5.90 7.86 -5.25
CA VAL A 292 -5.79 6.91 -4.14
C VAL A 292 -7.16 6.26 -3.88
N SER A 293 -7.31 4.98 -4.22
CA SER A 293 -8.53 4.24 -3.87
C SER A 293 -8.55 3.91 -2.38
N THR A 294 -7.41 3.47 -1.83
CA THR A 294 -7.25 3.20 -0.40
C THR A 294 -5.81 3.37 0.06
N ALA A 295 -5.61 3.87 1.29
CA ALA A 295 -4.31 3.99 1.93
C ALA A 295 -4.18 2.92 3.03
N ILE A 296 -3.22 2.01 2.85
CA ILE A 296 -2.97 0.89 3.77
C ILE A 296 -2.17 1.41 4.96
N THR A 297 -2.78 1.35 6.14
CA THR A 297 -2.12 1.69 7.40
C THR A 297 -1.92 0.45 8.27
N GLY A 298 -0.91 0.48 9.12
CA GLY A 298 -0.71 -0.46 10.21
C GLY A 298 -0.60 0.33 11.50
N CYS A 299 -0.89 -0.31 12.62
CA CYS A 299 -0.77 0.31 13.94
C CYS A 299 -0.12 -0.65 14.94
N SER A 300 0.48 -0.11 15.98
CA SER A 300 0.97 -0.87 17.14
C SER A 300 -0.03 -0.89 18.30
N ARG A 301 -1.03 0.00 18.26
CA ARG A 301 -2.11 0.10 19.26
C ARG A 301 -3.41 0.48 18.57
N PRO A 302 -4.57 -0.07 19.00
CA PRO A 302 -5.88 0.18 18.36
C PRO A 302 -6.29 1.66 18.32
N GLU A 303 -5.87 2.47 19.30
CA GLU A 303 -6.20 3.90 19.37
C GLU A 303 -5.63 4.69 18.20
N GLN A 304 -4.51 4.23 17.63
CA GLN A 304 -3.91 4.85 16.44
C GLN A 304 -4.81 4.72 15.21
N LEU A 305 -5.61 3.66 15.11
CA LEU A 305 -6.61 3.53 14.05
C LEU A 305 -7.73 4.55 14.19
N GLU A 306 -8.19 4.82 15.42
CA GLU A 306 -9.20 5.87 15.66
C GLU A 306 -8.68 7.24 15.21
N GLU A 307 -7.43 7.56 15.55
CA GLU A 307 -6.79 8.81 15.13
C GLU A 307 -6.70 8.89 13.58
N THR A 308 -6.29 7.78 12.95
CA THR A 308 -6.13 7.71 11.51
C THR A 308 -7.48 7.81 10.79
N VAL A 309 -8.53 7.14 11.27
CA VAL A 309 -9.85 7.17 10.63
C VAL A 309 -10.52 8.55 10.71
N LYS A 310 -10.21 9.38 11.71
CA LYS A 310 -10.65 10.79 11.74
C LYS A 310 -10.19 11.59 10.52
N CYS A 311 -9.13 11.14 9.83
CA CYS A 311 -8.69 11.77 8.59
C CYS A 311 -9.76 11.79 7.50
N VAL A 312 -10.72 10.87 7.52
CA VAL A 312 -11.85 10.84 6.58
C VAL A 312 -12.74 12.09 6.68
N GLU A 313 -12.79 12.71 7.84
CA GLU A 313 -13.51 13.98 8.04
C GLU A 313 -12.60 15.18 7.79
N LEU A 314 -11.31 15.03 8.09
CA LEU A 314 -10.33 16.13 8.08
C LEU A 314 -9.73 16.42 6.70
N TYR A 315 -9.64 15.41 5.80
CA TYR A 315 -8.89 15.56 4.55
C TYR A 315 -9.41 16.67 3.63
N LYS A 316 -10.67 17.07 3.79
CA LYS A 316 -11.26 18.22 3.07
C LYS A 316 -10.58 19.55 3.40
N LYS A 317 -9.83 19.62 4.50
CA LYS A 317 -8.98 20.78 4.85
C LYS A 317 -7.71 20.85 4.00
N ILE A 318 -7.36 19.81 3.26
CA ILE A 318 -6.20 19.79 2.35
C ILE A 318 -6.60 20.51 1.05
N THR A 319 -6.66 21.83 1.12
CA THR A 319 -6.95 22.69 -0.03
C THR A 319 -5.72 22.84 -0.92
N PRO A 320 -5.86 23.41 -2.15
CA PRO A 320 -4.70 23.71 -3.01
C PRO A 320 -3.68 24.61 -2.32
N GLU A 321 -4.09 25.54 -1.45
CA GLU A 321 -3.20 26.42 -0.68
C GLU A 321 -2.41 25.61 0.37
N VAL A 322 -3.04 24.63 1.01
CA VAL A 322 -2.36 23.73 1.96
C VAL A 322 -1.38 22.84 1.22
N ILE A 323 -1.76 22.28 0.06
CA ILE A 323 -0.86 21.49 -0.79
C ILE A 323 0.38 22.32 -1.15
N LYS A 324 0.19 23.58 -1.56
CA LYS A 324 1.31 24.47 -1.88
C LYS A 324 2.23 24.70 -0.68
N LYS A 325 1.68 24.93 0.54
CA LYS A 325 2.49 25.05 1.76
C LYS A 325 3.28 23.76 2.05
N VAL A 326 2.66 22.58 1.87
CA VAL A 326 3.33 21.29 2.01
C VAL A 326 4.45 21.15 0.98
N ASP A 327 4.22 21.53 -0.27
CA ASP A 327 5.21 21.50 -1.35
C ASP A 327 6.42 22.41 -1.05
N GLU A 328 6.19 23.61 -0.52
CA GLU A 328 7.22 24.54 -0.10
C GLU A 328 8.05 23.99 1.08
N ILE A 329 7.42 23.29 2.03
CA ILE A 329 8.13 22.65 3.16
C ILE A 329 8.97 21.48 2.68
N LEU A 330 8.40 20.62 1.82
CA LEU A 330 9.04 19.38 1.38
C LEU A 330 10.15 19.60 0.36
N ASP A 331 10.01 20.64 -0.49
CA ASP A 331 10.95 20.94 -1.60
C ASP A 331 11.22 19.70 -2.47
N ASN A 332 10.14 18.93 -2.77
CA ASN A 332 10.22 17.66 -3.49
C ASN A 332 9.08 17.47 -4.50
N ILE A 333 8.60 18.56 -5.09
CA ILE A 333 7.59 18.47 -6.16
C ILE A 333 8.15 17.59 -7.27
N PRO A 334 7.40 16.55 -7.67
CA PRO A 334 7.85 15.65 -8.74
C PRO A 334 8.10 16.39 -10.06
N ASP A 335 9.19 16.05 -10.73
CA ASP A 335 9.50 16.59 -12.05
C ASP A 335 8.55 16.01 -13.10
N GLN A 336 7.70 16.86 -13.65
CA GLN A 336 6.76 16.48 -14.72
C GLN A 336 7.35 16.67 -16.12
N GLY A 337 8.60 17.11 -16.22
CA GLY A 337 9.23 17.49 -17.47
C GLY A 337 8.64 18.77 -18.08
N VAL A 338 9.01 19.07 -19.30
CA VAL A 338 8.51 20.27 -20.00
C VAL A 338 7.12 20.02 -20.54
N ASP A 339 6.13 20.82 -20.12
CA ASP A 339 4.82 20.85 -20.74
C ASP A 339 4.87 21.65 -22.04
N PHE A 340 5.04 20.94 -23.15
CA PHE A 340 5.07 21.55 -24.48
C PHE A 340 3.76 22.23 -24.88
N LYS A 341 2.63 22.02 -24.18
CA LYS A 341 1.40 22.75 -24.44
C LYS A 341 1.48 24.21 -24.00
N THR A 342 2.26 24.45 -22.96
CA THR A 342 2.47 25.80 -22.39
C THR A 342 3.73 26.47 -22.92
N PHE A 343 4.66 25.69 -23.53
CA PHE A 343 5.93 26.20 -24.02
C PHE A 343 5.80 27.11 -25.26
N LEU A 344 4.88 26.81 -26.15
CA LEU A 344 4.53 27.64 -27.31
C LEU A 344 3.01 27.69 -27.44
N PRO A 345 2.43 28.89 -27.73
CA PRO A 345 1.01 28.98 -28.01
C PRO A 345 0.71 28.32 -29.34
N PHE A 346 0.30 27.07 -29.31
CA PHE A 346 -0.23 26.40 -30.50
C PHE A 346 -1.65 26.92 -30.75
N PRO A 347 -1.98 27.39 -31.97
CA PRO A 347 -3.35 27.72 -32.32
C PRO A 347 -4.25 26.49 -32.12
N PRO A 348 -5.50 26.65 -31.64
CA PRO A 348 -6.40 25.54 -31.47
C PRO A 348 -6.55 24.78 -32.80
N ARG A 349 -6.34 23.46 -32.76
CA ARG A 349 -6.66 22.62 -33.92
C ARG A 349 -8.17 22.68 -34.14
N ARG A 350 -8.59 23.12 -35.33
CA ARG A 350 -9.99 23.11 -35.76
C ARG A 350 -10.53 21.71 -35.90
#